data_c37f7586e3479e8cfeb2ff166250ffb3
#
_entry.id   c37f7586e3479e8cfeb2ff166250ffb3
#
_cell.length_a   1.000
_cell.length_b   1.000
_cell.length_c   1.000
_cell.angle_alpha   90.00
_cell.angle_beta   90.00
_cell.angle_gamma   90.00
#
_symmetry.space_group_name_H-M   'P 1'
#
loop_
_entity.id
_entity.type
_entity.pdbx_description
1 polymer ?
#
loop_
_entity_poly.entity_id
_entity_poly.type
_entity_poly.pdbx_seq_one_letter_code
_entity_poly.pdbx_strand_id
1 'polypeptide(L)'
;MSEWVAFMSEEIIPFQEERGMEINGTFIMNSSDQFFEESGERKMHSQEKGSTYVWIRRFLGQNHKRELYRAVYESNEWIEYYRPKVSEMINLNSIIVHNLSATEMSLLK
;
A
#
# COMPACT_ATOMS: atom_id res chain seq x y z
N MET A 1 13.61 -1.75 3.68
CA MET A 1 12.48 -2.06 2.77
C MET A 1 12.28 -3.56 2.55
N SER A 2 13.35 -4.35 2.45
CA SER A 2 13.21 -5.79 2.23
C SER A 2 12.47 -6.51 3.36
N GLU A 3 12.67 -6.12 4.60
CA GLU A 3 11.93 -6.68 5.73
C GLU A 3 10.45 -6.34 5.65
N TRP A 4 10.13 -5.12 5.23
CA TRP A 4 8.76 -4.69 5.06
C TRP A 4 8.07 -5.47 3.93
N VAL A 5 8.75 -5.65 2.81
CA VAL A 5 8.19 -6.40 1.68
C VAL A 5 7.91 -7.84 2.09
N ALA A 6 8.84 -8.46 2.80
CA ALA A 6 8.64 -9.83 3.28
C ALA A 6 7.46 -9.91 4.25
N PHE A 7 7.35 -8.97 5.17
CA PHE A 7 6.26 -8.93 6.13
C PHE A 7 4.92 -8.76 5.43
N MET A 8 4.85 -7.86 4.44
CA MET A 8 3.62 -7.67 3.66
C MET A 8 3.25 -8.94 2.91
N SER A 9 4.21 -9.55 2.23
CA SER A 9 3.94 -10.72 1.38
C SER A 9 3.62 -11.97 2.17
N GLU A 10 4.27 -12.16 3.30
CA GLU A 10 4.12 -13.39 4.08
C GLU A 10 3.04 -13.34 5.14
N GLU A 11 2.72 -12.16 5.64
CA GLU A 11 1.78 -12.03 6.75
C GLU A 11 0.59 -11.11 6.47
N ILE A 12 0.82 -9.86 6.10
CA ILE A 12 -0.27 -8.90 5.99
C ILE A 12 -1.19 -9.18 4.82
N ILE A 13 -0.63 -9.36 3.63
CA ILE A 13 -1.46 -9.60 2.44
C ILE A 13 -2.27 -10.89 2.59
N PRO A 14 -1.69 -12.03 3.01
CA PRO A 14 -2.51 -13.22 3.25
C PRO A 14 -3.61 -12.99 4.29
N PHE A 15 -3.33 -12.22 5.34
CA PHE A 15 -4.33 -11.88 6.34
C PHE A 15 -5.47 -11.06 5.73
N GLN A 16 -5.15 -10.07 4.91
CA GLN A 16 -6.14 -9.24 4.25
C GLN A 16 -6.97 -10.05 3.25
N GLU A 17 -6.31 -10.90 2.47
CA GLU A 17 -7.01 -11.73 1.48
C GLU A 17 -7.93 -12.73 2.14
N GLU A 18 -7.52 -13.30 3.25
CA GLU A 18 -8.34 -14.23 4.03
C GLU A 18 -9.63 -13.57 4.50
N ARG A 19 -9.61 -12.28 4.70
CA ARG A 19 -10.80 -11.53 5.11
C ARG A 19 -11.57 -10.93 3.94
N GLY A 20 -11.18 -11.28 2.72
CA GLY A 20 -11.92 -10.90 1.53
C GLY A 20 -11.40 -9.69 0.77
N MET A 21 -10.26 -9.15 1.19
CA MET A 21 -9.66 -8.01 0.50
C MET A 21 -8.89 -8.48 -0.73
N GLU A 22 -9.13 -7.83 -1.86
CA GLU A 22 -8.48 -8.21 -3.11
C GLU A 22 -7.29 -7.28 -3.37
N ILE A 23 -6.12 -7.87 -3.49
CA ILE A 23 -4.88 -7.12 -3.73
C ILE A 23 -4.50 -7.28 -5.20
N ASN A 24 -4.57 -6.19 -5.95
CA ASN A 24 -4.32 -6.23 -7.39
C ASN A 24 -2.86 -6.06 -7.77
N GLY A 25 -2.06 -5.50 -6.90
CA GLY A 25 -0.65 -5.34 -7.20
C GLY A 25 0.12 -4.73 -6.04
N THR A 26 1.41 -5.02 -6.01
CA THR A 26 2.33 -4.45 -5.02
C THR A 26 3.58 -4.00 -5.75
N PHE A 27 4.11 -2.84 -5.35
CA PHE A 27 5.22 -2.22 -6.04
C PHE A 27 6.14 -1.54 -5.04
N ILE A 28 7.40 -1.43 -5.43
CA ILE A 28 8.37 -0.64 -4.69
C ILE A 28 8.84 0.49 -5.59
N MET A 29 8.88 1.69 -5.05
CA MET A 29 9.44 2.82 -5.73
C MET A 29 10.61 3.34 -4.89
N ASN A 30 11.82 3.21 -5.40
CA ASN A 30 13.01 3.67 -4.72
C ASN A 30 13.23 5.15 -5.02
N SER A 31 13.75 5.88 -4.05
CA SER A 31 13.98 7.30 -4.23
C SER A 31 14.96 7.60 -5.35
N SER A 32 15.88 6.69 -5.61
CA SER A 32 16.85 6.86 -6.70
C SER A 32 16.20 6.75 -8.09
N ASP A 33 15.00 6.18 -8.16
CA ASP A 33 14.27 6.04 -9.41
C ASP A 33 13.33 7.20 -9.69
N GLN A 34 13.23 8.13 -8.76
CA GLN A 34 12.33 9.27 -8.88
C GLN A 34 13.04 10.46 -9.49
N PHE A 35 12.58 10.89 -10.63
CA PHE A 35 13.10 12.08 -11.28
C PHE A 35 12.03 12.67 -12.19
N PHE A 36 12.19 13.96 -12.48
CA PHE A 36 11.32 14.67 -13.39
C PHE A 36 12.10 15.00 -14.65
N GLU A 37 11.45 14.82 -15.80
CA GLU A 37 12.07 15.07 -17.07
C GLU A 37 11.44 16.26 -17.80
N GLU A 38 10.61 17.00 -17.15
CA GLU A 38 9.97 18.14 -17.75
C GLU A 38 10.98 19.15 -18.24
N SER A 39 10.75 19.65 -19.44
CA SER A 39 11.62 20.67 -20.05
C SER A 39 13.06 20.22 -20.21
N GLY A 40 13.29 18.94 -20.27
CA GLY A 40 14.60 18.38 -20.38
C GLY A 40 15.41 18.42 -19.10
N GLU A 41 14.83 18.90 -18.05
CA GLU A 41 15.48 18.88 -16.75
C GLU A 41 15.12 17.62 -16.00
N ARG A 42 16.09 17.08 -15.32
CA ARG A 42 15.91 15.92 -14.46
C ARG A 42 16.20 16.32 -13.04
N LYS A 43 15.18 16.30 -12.21
CA LYS A 43 15.33 16.64 -10.80
C LYS A 43 15.05 15.43 -9.94
N MET A 44 15.99 15.12 -9.07
CA MET A 44 15.82 14.07 -8.10
C MET A 44 15.17 14.64 -6.85
N HIS A 45 14.30 13.87 -6.24
CA HIS A 45 13.77 14.23 -4.93
C HIS A 45 14.79 13.84 -3.87
N SER A 46 15.74 14.69 -3.67
CA SER A 46 16.84 14.39 -2.78
C SER A 46 16.44 14.27 -1.31
N GLN A 47 15.28 14.79 -0.95
CA GLN A 47 14.77 14.62 0.41
C GLN A 47 14.23 13.23 0.69
N GLU A 48 13.89 12.51 -0.34
CA GLU A 48 13.33 11.18 -0.17
C GLU A 48 14.42 10.15 -0.16
N LYS A 49 14.82 9.77 1.03
CA LYS A 49 15.95 8.86 1.20
C LYS A 49 15.55 7.43 1.42
N GLY A 50 14.30 7.16 1.41
CA GLY A 50 13.81 5.81 1.59
C GLY A 50 13.17 5.28 0.34
N SER A 51 12.50 4.18 0.49
CA SER A 51 11.70 3.57 -0.54
C SER A 51 10.24 3.71 -0.18
N THR A 52 9.40 3.72 -1.20
CA THR A 52 7.97 3.77 -1.01
C THR A 52 7.37 2.44 -1.45
N TYR A 53 6.55 1.87 -0.59
CA TYR A 53 5.82 0.65 -0.91
C TYR A 53 4.41 1.06 -1.32
N VAL A 54 3.96 0.53 -2.45
CA VAL A 54 2.63 0.82 -2.98
C VAL A 54 1.89 -0.49 -3.15
N TRP A 55 0.64 -0.56 -2.68
CA TRP A 55 -0.20 -1.70 -3.02
C TRP A 55 -1.56 -1.19 -3.46
N ILE A 56 -2.12 -1.89 -4.44
CA ILE A 56 -3.38 -1.53 -5.06
C ILE A 56 -4.41 -2.57 -4.66
N ARG A 57 -5.51 -2.10 -4.08
CA ARG A 57 -6.59 -2.96 -3.60
C ARG A 57 -7.86 -2.62 -4.35
N ARG A 58 -8.70 -3.62 -4.54
CA ARG A 58 -9.96 -3.44 -5.24
C ARG A 58 -11.13 -3.65 -4.31
N PHE A 59 -12.11 -2.77 -4.42
CA PHE A 59 -13.36 -2.88 -3.68
C PHE A 59 -14.53 -2.75 -4.64
N LEU A 60 -15.65 -3.40 -4.31
CA LEU A 60 -16.83 -3.35 -5.15
C LEU A 60 -17.62 -2.05 -5.00
N GLY A 61 -17.31 -1.27 -3.99
CA GLY A 61 -17.95 0.01 -3.72
C GLY A 61 -17.60 0.49 -2.33
N GLN A 62 -18.17 1.63 -1.95
CA GLN A 62 -17.85 2.25 -0.66
C GLN A 62 -18.29 1.40 0.52
N ASN A 63 -19.45 0.76 0.43
CA ASN A 63 -19.92 -0.09 1.52
C ASN A 63 -19.05 -1.32 1.67
N HIS A 64 -18.65 -1.93 0.57
CA HIS A 64 -17.76 -3.08 0.55
C HIS A 64 -16.41 -2.72 1.18
N LYS A 65 -15.87 -1.56 0.79
CA LYS A 65 -14.61 -1.08 1.36
C LYS A 65 -14.72 -0.90 2.87
N ARG A 66 -15.82 -0.32 3.33
CA ARG A 66 -16.04 -0.09 4.76
C ARG A 66 -16.11 -1.38 5.54
N GLU A 67 -16.81 -2.36 5.00
CA GLU A 67 -16.94 -3.67 5.63
C GLU A 67 -15.58 -4.38 5.74
N LEU A 68 -14.79 -4.32 4.67
CA LEU A 68 -13.48 -4.95 4.67
C LEU A 68 -12.50 -4.23 5.59
N TYR A 69 -12.58 -2.91 5.64
CA TYR A 69 -11.76 -2.15 6.58
C TYR A 69 -12.04 -2.53 8.03
N ARG A 70 -13.31 -2.77 8.35
CA ARG A 70 -13.65 -3.25 9.69
C ARG A 70 -13.12 -4.64 9.93
N ALA A 71 -13.32 -5.54 8.97
CA ALA A 71 -12.88 -6.91 9.11
C ALA A 71 -11.37 -7.03 9.33
N VAL A 72 -10.60 -6.14 8.71
CA VAL A 72 -9.15 -6.15 8.81
C VAL A 72 -8.66 -5.29 9.96
N TYR A 73 -8.96 -4.00 9.92
CA TYR A 73 -8.32 -3.01 10.77
C TYR A 73 -8.94 -2.85 12.15
N GLU A 74 -10.16 -3.31 12.34
CA GLU A 74 -10.79 -3.32 13.66
C GLU A 74 -10.76 -4.69 14.30
N SER A 75 -10.11 -5.67 13.68
CA SER A 75 -9.96 -7.00 14.25
C SER A 75 -8.94 -6.99 15.39
N ASN A 76 -9.10 -7.93 16.32
CA ASN A 76 -8.15 -8.07 17.41
C ASN A 76 -6.76 -8.44 16.90
N GLU A 77 -6.71 -9.30 15.86
CA GLU A 77 -5.45 -9.72 15.28
C GLU A 77 -4.67 -8.53 14.72
N TRP A 78 -5.37 -7.59 14.07
CA TRP A 78 -4.72 -6.41 13.54
C TRP A 78 -4.22 -5.52 14.67
N ILE A 79 -5.08 -5.24 15.63
CA ILE A 79 -4.76 -4.30 16.70
C ILE A 79 -3.64 -4.83 17.60
N GLU A 80 -3.68 -6.11 17.95
CA GLU A 80 -2.75 -6.68 18.90
C GLU A 80 -1.46 -7.23 18.29
N TYR A 81 -1.51 -7.70 17.03
CA TYR A 81 -0.37 -8.34 16.41
C TYR A 81 0.23 -7.52 15.28
N TYR A 82 -0.55 -7.20 14.26
CA TYR A 82 -0.02 -6.57 13.05
C TYR A 82 0.30 -5.09 13.21
N ARG A 83 -0.60 -4.34 13.81
CA ARG A 83 -0.42 -2.90 13.95
C ARG A 83 0.86 -2.51 14.69
N PRO A 84 1.20 -3.13 15.82
CA PRO A 84 2.46 -2.81 16.49
C PRO A 84 3.68 -3.10 15.62
N LYS A 85 3.65 -4.19 14.84
CA LYS A 85 4.74 -4.52 13.94
C LYS A 85 4.86 -3.54 12.79
N VAL A 86 3.72 -3.12 12.24
CA VAL A 86 3.70 -2.11 11.18
C VAL A 86 4.32 -0.81 11.67
N SER A 87 3.96 -0.37 12.87
CA SER A 87 4.46 0.89 13.42
C SER A 87 5.96 0.86 13.71
N GLU A 88 6.54 -0.32 13.89
CA GLU A 88 7.97 -0.46 14.04
C GLU A 88 8.72 -0.36 12.72
N MET A 89 8.07 -0.74 11.63
CA MET A 89 8.71 -0.83 10.32
C MET A 89 8.51 0.41 9.47
N ILE A 90 7.40 1.11 9.60
CA ILE A 90 7.10 2.29 8.79
C ILE A 90 6.56 3.41 9.67
N ASN A 91 6.68 4.63 9.13
CA ASN A 91 6.07 5.79 9.76
C ASN A 91 4.60 5.84 9.36
N LEU A 92 3.70 5.60 10.32
CA LEU A 92 2.26 5.58 10.06
C LEU A 92 1.75 6.89 9.48
N ASN A 93 2.41 8.00 9.81
CA ASN A 93 2.02 9.32 9.29
C ASN A 93 2.39 9.49 7.81
N SER A 94 3.19 8.60 7.26
CA SER A 94 3.58 8.65 5.85
C SER A 94 2.61 7.93 4.93
N ILE A 95 1.59 7.27 5.50
CA ILE A 95 0.63 6.52 4.69
C ILE A 95 -0.30 7.49 3.96
N ILE A 96 -0.39 7.31 2.65
CA ILE A 96 -1.27 8.10 1.80
C ILE A 96 -2.19 7.14 1.06
N VAL A 97 -3.49 7.42 1.09
CA VAL A 97 -4.47 6.61 0.39
C VAL A 97 -5.08 7.42 -0.75
N HIS A 98 -5.01 6.88 -1.95
CA HIS A 98 -5.65 7.46 -3.12
C HIS A 98 -6.80 6.55 -3.55
N ASN A 99 -7.97 7.12 -3.74
CA ASN A 99 -9.10 6.39 -4.27
C ASN A 99 -9.11 6.55 -5.78
N LEU A 100 -9.07 5.42 -6.48
CA LEU A 100 -8.94 5.40 -7.93
C LEU A 100 -10.19 4.82 -8.56
N SER A 101 -10.55 5.35 -9.73
CA SER A 101 -11.60 4.79 -10.56
C SER A 101 -10.96 4.30 -11.86
N ALA A 102 -11.23 3.03 -12.19
CA ALA A 102 -10.65 2.46 -13.41
C ALA A 102 -11.27 3.07 -14.65
N THR A 103 -10.44 3.31 -15.66
CA THR A 103 -10.94 3.68 -16.99
C THR A 103 -11.31 2.41 -17.77
N GLU A 104 -11.99 2.59 -18.89
CA GLU A 104 -12.38 1.45 -19.72
C GLU A 104 -11.18 0.63 -20.20
N MET A 105 -10.06 1.30 -20.42
CA MET A 105 -8.84 0.64 -20.92
C MET A 105 -7.99 0.04 -19.83
N SER A 106 -8.36 0.22 -18.58
CA SER A 106 -7.56 -0.28 -17.47
C SER A 106 -7.65 -1.79 -17.37
N LEU A 107 -6.51 -2.42 -17.15
CA LEU A 107 -6.44 -3.86 -16.90
C LEU A 107 -6.76 -4.19 -15.44
N LEU A 108 -6.66 -3.21 -14.56
CA LEU A 108 -6.96 -3.37 -13.15
C LEU A 108 -8.33 -2.79 -12.85
N LYS A 109 -9.34 -3.57 -13.04
CA LYS A 109 -10.70 -3.17 -12.73
C LYS A 109 -11.25 -3.98 -11.58
#